data_ea833cd9bede3fc48df6b76e2cfa5644
#
_entry.id   ea833cd9bede3fc48df6b76e2cfa5644
#
_cell.length_a   1.000
_cell.length_b   1.000
_cell.length_c   1.000
_cell.angle_alpha   90.00
_cell.angle_beta   90.00
_cell.angle_gamma   90.00
#
_symmetry.space_group_name_H-M   'P 1'
#
loop_
_entity.id
_entity.type
_entity.pdbx_description
1 polymer ?
#
loop_
_entity_poly.entity_id
_entity_poly.type
_entity_poly.pdbx_seq_one_letter_code
_entity_poly.pdbx_strand_id
1 'polypeptide(L)'
;MSIQKWSASQVAKKVIHNEELFILDVRNADAFEDWKIDGHRFEYLNIPYFELLDGIDNILPNIPTDKDVLVVCAKEGSSLMVAEMLAEAGIEVAYLAGGMKSWSEYLEPIKVGDLTGGGELYQFVRLGKGCLSYMVLSEGEAAIIDAVRFTDVFINFAEHKNIQIKHVFDTHLHADHISGGRHIAEMTGATYYLPPKDAEEVVFHYTPLVDGTTVQIGASKIDVGAIYSPGHTIGSTSFVVDSKYLLTGDILFIDSIGRPDLAGLADDWVGDLRDTLYKRYRELSDELIVLPAHFMIIDELNEDGTVARRLGDLFVQNHGLNIQDEEEFRRVVTDELPPQPNAYQEIRQVNMGKITPALDEQTEMEIGPNRCAVR
;
A
#
# COMPACT_ATOMS: atom_id res chain seq x y z
N MET A 1 -35.80 -6.29 -9.29
CA MET A 1 -35.09 -6.75 -8.09
C MET A 1 -34.44 -5.55 -7.37
N SER A 2 -33.98 -5.69 -6.13
CA SER A 2 -33.36 -4.57 -5.44
C SER A 2 -31.88 -4.47 -5.84
N ILE A 3 -31.45 -3.27 -6.19
CA ILE A 3 -30.05 -2.96 -6.43
C ILE A 3 -29.38 -2.73 -5.07
N GLN A 4 -28.23 -3.36 -4.84
CA GLN A 4 -27.45 -3.14 -3.64
C GLN A 4 -26.33 -2.12 -3.89
N LYS A 5 -26.09 -1.26 -2.92
CA LYS A 5 -24.94 -0.35 -2.94
C LYS A 5 -23.87 -0.88 -1.99
N TRP A 6 -22.74 -1.32 -2.54
CA TRP A 6 -21.63 -1.83 -1.74
C TRP A 6 -20.54 -0.78 -1.54
N SER A 7 -20.06 -0.69 -0.31
CA SER A 7 -18.88 0.12 0.01
C SER A 7 -17.59 -0.59 -0.38
N ALA A 8 -16.50 0.16 -0.52
CA ALA A 8 -15.16 -0.41 -0.71
C ALA A 8 -14.78 -1.40 0.43
N SER A 9 -15.24 -1.16 1.67
CA SER A 9 -15.05 -2.08 2.80
C SER A 9 -15.71 -3.45 2.58
N GLN A 10 -16.91 -3.50 2.02
CA GLN A 10 -17.59 -4.77 1.74
C GLN A 10 -16.86 -5.56 0.65
N VAL A 11 -16.34 -4.88 -0.38
CA VAL A 11 -15.54 -5.52 -1.43
C VAL A 11 -14.18 -5.96 -0.89
N ALA A 12 -13.51 -5.16 -0.06
CA ALA A 12 -12.26 -5.51 0.58
C ALA A 12 -12.36 -6.79 1.41
N LYS A 13 -13.45 -6.97 2.16
CA LYS A 13 -13.72 -8.20 2.91
C LYS A 13 -13.84 -9.42 2.00
N LYS A 14 -14.46 -9.30 0.82
CA LYS A 14 -14.53 -10.39 -0.15
C LYS A 14 -13.15 -10.78 -0.68
N VAL A 15 -12.29 -9.78 -0.94
CA VAL A 15 -10.88 -10.02 -1.33
C VAL A 15 -10.15 -10.78 -0.21
N ILE A 16 -10.16 -10.25 1.00
CA ILE A 16 -9.41 -10.80 2.16
C ILE A 16 -9.91 -12.19 2.54
N HIS A 17 -11.22 -12.43 2.53
CA HIS A 17 -11.80 -13.74 2.88
C HIS A 17 -11.84 -14.72 1.71
N ASN A 18 -11.25 -14.36 0.56
CA ASN A 18 -11.19 -15.19 -0.64
C ASN A 18 -12.58 -15.69 -1.09
N GLU A 19 -13.58 -14.79 -1.05
CA GLU A 19 -14.95 -15.08 -1.49
C GLU A 19 -15.08 -15.02 -3.02
N GLU A 20 -16.10 -15.68 -3.55
CA GLU A 20 -16.43 -15.61 -5.00
C GLU A 20 -17.11 -14.29 -5.32
N LEU A 21 -16.74 -13.68 -6.44
CA LEU A 21 -17.35 -12.47 -6.95
C LEU A 21 -17.23 -12.41 -8.48
N PHE A 22 -18.30 -12.00 -9.15
CA PHE A 22 -18.25 -11.62 -10.55
C PHE A 22 -18.24 -10.10 -10.66
N ILE A 23 -17.24 -9.54 -11.34
CA ILE A 23 -17.12 -8.10 -11.55
C ILE A 23 -17.40 -7.77 -13.01
N LEU A 24 -18.45 -6.98 -13.23
CA LEU A 24 -18.70 -6.29 -14.49
C LEU A 24 -18.07 -4.89 -14.40
N ASP A 25 -16.88 -4.72 -14.97
CA ASP A 25 -16.21 -3.43 -15.04
C ASP A 25 -16.64 -2.69 -16.32
N VAL A 26 -17.28 -1.55 -16.15
CA VAL A 26 -17.83 -0.75 -17.27
C VAL A 26 -16.95 0.46 -17.64
N ARG A 27 -15.69 0.45 -17.21
CA ARG A 27 -14.66 1.39 -17.68
C ARG A 27 -14.15 0.97 -19.07
N ASN A 28 -13.38 1.86 -19.71
CA ASN A 28 -12.66 1.54 -20.93
C ASN A 28 -11.69 0.38 -20.72
N ALA A 29 -11.40 -0.39 -21.78
CA ALA A 29 -10.56 -1.58 -21.70
C ALA A 29 -9.13 -1.26 -21.21
N ASP A 30 -8.53 -0.16 -21.66
CA ASP A 30 -7.23 0.31 -21.23
C ASP A 30 -7.16 0.59 -19.71
N ALA A 31 -8.20 1.21 -19.16
CA ALA A 31 -8.30 1.48 -17.72
C ALA A 31 -8.51 0.21 -16.89
N PHE A 32 -9.20 -0.79 -17.43
CA PHE A 32 -9.38 -2.09 -16.80
C PHE A 32 -8.08 -2.92 -16.84
N GLU A 33 -7.37 -2.92 -17.95
CA GLU A 33 -6.10 -3.64 -18.11
C GLU A 33 -4.99 -3.06 -17.23
N ASP A 34 -4.91 -1.72 -17.13
CA ASP A 34 -3.90 -1.05 -16.29
C ASP A 34 -4.15 -1.30 -14.79
N TRP A 35 -5.42 -1.32 -14.38
CA TRP A 35 -5.75 -1.41 -12.96
C TRP A 35 -7.20 -1.81 -12.71
N LYS A 36 -7.42 -2.85 -11.91
CA LYS A 36 -8.74 -3.37 -11.51
C LYS A 36 -8.78 -3.82 -10.06
N ILE A 37 -9.97 -4.10 -9.54
CA ILE A 37 -10.13 -4.80 -8.27
C ILE A 37 -9.74 -6.26 -8.49
N ASP A 38 -8.76 -6.77 -7.77
CA ASP A 38 -8.26 -8.14 -7.93
C ASP A 38 -8.61 -9.04 -6.73
N GLY A 39 -8.75 -10.35 -7.00
CA GLY A 39 -9.05 -11.35 -5.99
C GLY A 39 -8.93 -12.78 -6.57
N HIS A 40 -8.46 -13.74 -5.76
CA HIS A 40 -8.17 -15.12 -6.21
C HIS A 40 -9.37 -15.86 -6.81
N ARG A 41 -10.60 -15.50 -6.38
CA ARG A 41 -11.83 -16.17 -6.84
C ARG A 41 -12.78 -15.21 -7.56
N PHE A 42 -12.22 -14.16 -8.17
CA PHE A 42 -12.99 -13.18 -8.93
C PHE A 42 -13.00 -13.55 -10.40
N GLU A 43 -14.17 -13.42 -11.02
CA GLU A 43 -14.38 -13.51 -12.45
C GLU A 43 -14.71 -12.14 -13.01
N TYR A 44 -14.29 -11.88 -14.24
CA TYR A 44 -14.37 -10.53 -14.80
C TYR A 44 -15.06 -10.53 -16.17
N LEU A 45 -15.85 -9.51 -16.39
CA LEU A 45 -16.29 -9.09 -17.72
C LEU A 45 -16.05 -7.58 -17.82
N ASN A 46 -15.24 -7.15 -18.78
CA ASN A 46 -15.07 -5.73 -19.05
C ASN A 46 -15.80 -5.35 -20.34
N ILE A 47 -16.75 -4.43 -20.23
CA ILE A 47 -17.48 -3.84 -21.36
C ILE A 47 -17.71 -2.37 -21.05
N PRO A 48 -17.13 -1.46 -21.83
CA PRO A 48 -17.32 -0.03 -21.65
C PRO A 48 -18.81 0.36 -21.64
N TYR A 49 -19.22 1.19 -20.67
CA TYR A 49 -20.64 1.52 -20.45
C TYR A 49 -21.34 2.07 -21.70
N PHE A 50 -20.63 2.78 -22.57
CA PHE A 50 -21.20 3.35 -23.78
C PHE A 50 -21.63 2.29 -24.81
N GLU A 51 -21.08 1.07 -24.75
CA GLU A 51 -21.50 -0.07 -25.58
C GLU A 51 -22.81 -0.70 -25.07
N LEU A 52 -23.24 -0.36 -23.85
CA LEU A 52 -24.44 -0.86 -23.20
C LEU A 52 -25.61 0.14 -23.27
N LEU A 53 -25.42 1.33 -23.86
CA LEU A 53 -26.48 2.36 -23.95
C LEU A 53 -27.70 1.93 -24.79
N ASP A 54 -27.49 1.10 -25.78
CA ASP A 54 -28.56 0.58 -26.65
C ASP A 54 -29.21 -0.70 -26.10
N GLY A 55 -28.77 -1.22 -24.96
CA GLY A 55 -29.31 -2.40 -24.28
C GLY A 55 -28.24 -3.37 -23.82
N ILE A 56 -28.66 -4.32 -22.98
CA ILE A 56 -27.74 -5.28 -22.31
C ILE A 56 -28.01 -6.74 -22.74
N ASP A 57 -28.93 -7.00 -23.67
CA ASP A 57 -29.36 -8.36 -24.05
C ASP A 57 -28.18 -9.24 -24.51
N ASN A 58 -27.18 -8.64 -25.13
CA ASN A 58 -25.98 -9.32 -25.64
C ASN A 58 -25.03 -9.78 -24.53
N ILE A 59 -25.11 -9.20 -23.34
CA ILE A 59 -24.22 -9.56 -22.22
C ILE A 59 -24.90 -10.45 -21.17
N LEU A 60 -26.25 -10.47 -21.14
CA LEU A 60 -27.01 -11.28 -20.15
C LEU A 60 -26.58 -12.75 -20.09
N PRO A 61 -26.27 -13.45 -21.22
CA PRO A 61 -25.79 -14.83 -21.15
C PRO A 61 -24.46 -15.02 -20.44
N ASN A 62 -23.68 -13.96 -20.28
CA ASN A 62 -22.35 -13.99 -19.65
C ASN A 62 -22.40 -13.56 -18.15
N ILE A 63 -23.55 -13.10 -17.67
CA ILE A 63 -23.72 -12.70 -16.26
C ILE A 63 -24.18 -13.93 -15.45
N PRO A 64 -23.42 -14.35 -14.43
CA PRO A 64 -23.80 -15.49 -13.59
C PRO A 64 -25.04 -15.16 -12.74
N THR A 65 -25.80 -16.21 -12.39
CA THR A 65 -26.98 -16.11 -11.53
C THR A 65 -26.79 -16.84 -10.19
N ASP A 66 -25.65 -17.46 -9.99
CA ASP A 66 -25.31 -18.30 -8.85
C ASP A 66 -24.26 -17.70 -7.92
N LYS A 67 -23.76 -16.51 -8.23
CA LYS A 67 -22.82 -15.76 -7.42
C LYS A 67 -23.12 -14.26 -7.41
N ASP A 68 -22.54 -13.54 -6.47
CA ASP A 68 -22.66 -12.08 -6.38
C ASP A 68 -22.12 -11.39 -7.64
N VAL A 69 -22.85 -10.42 -8.16
CA VAL A 69 -22.48 -9.59 -9.31
C VAL A 69 -22.26 -8.15 -8.84
N LEU A 70 -21.06 -7.62 -9.07
CA LEU A 70 -20.70 -6.25 -8.78
C LEU A 70 -20.40 -5.46 -10.05
N VAL A 71 -21.09 -4.36 -10.25
CA VAL A 71 -20.79 -3.43 -11.35
C VAL A 71 -19.85 -2.34 -10.86
N VAL A 72 -18.77 -2.10 -11.60
CA VAL A 72 -17.69 -1.16 -11.23
C VAL A 72 -17.46 -0.15 -12.36
N CYS A 73 -17.32 1.13 -12.00
CA CYS A 73 -16.84 2.19 -12.89
C CYS A 73 -15.88 3.14 -12.15
N ALA A 74 -15.44 4.20 -12.79
CA ALA A 74 -14.47 5.13 -12.19
C ALA A 74 -14.98 5.85 -10.93
N LYS A 75 -16.25 6.35 -10.93
CA LYS A 75 -16.78 7.25 -9.88
C LYS A 75 -18.19 6.92 -9.36
N GLU A 76 -18.91 5.93 -9.84
CA GLU A 76 -20.26 5.47 -9.47
C GLU A 76 -21.32 5.63 -10.58
N GLY A 77 -21.37 6.73 -11.32
CA GLY A 77 -22.50 7.05 -12.19
C GLY A 77 -22.83 5.98 -13.25
N SER A 78 -21.84 5.54 -14.03
CA SER A 78 -22.04 4.52 -15.08
C SER A 78 -22.34 3.14 -14.50
N SER A 79 -21.74 2.78 -13.35
CA SER A 79 -22.01 1.49 -12.72
C SER A 79 -23.42 1.41 -12.13
N LEU A 80 -23.94 2.49 -11.57
CA LEU A 80 -25.33 2.55 -11.12
C LEU A 80 -26.30 2.37 -12.29
N MET A 81 -26.09 3.12 -13.39
CA MET A 81 -26.93 3.02 -14.59
C MET A 81 -26.99 1.57 -15.14
N VAL A 82 -25.82 0.92 -15.26
CA VAL A 82 -25.77 -0.48 -15.77
C VAL A 82 -26.37 -1.45 -14.75
N ALA A 83 -26.20 -1.23 -13.46
CA ALA A 83 -26.84 -2.02 -12.41
C ALA A 83 -28.39 -1.90 -12.47
N GLU A 84 -28.93 -0.72 -12.79
CA GLU A 84 -30.37 -0.51 -12.99
C GLU A 84 -30.88 -1.35 -14.17
N MET A 85 -30.17 -1.35 -15.32
CA MET A 85 -30.53 -2.14 -16.49
C MET A 85 -30.51 -3.65 -16.19
N LEU A 86 -29.47 -4.15 -15.46
CA LEU A 86 -29.39 -5.56 -15.04
C LEU A 86 -30.55 -5.94 -14.09
N ALA A 87 -30.89 -5.08 -13.13
CA ALA A 87 -31.97 -5.30 -12.20
C ALA A 87 -33.34 -5.34 -12.90
N GLU A 88 -33.57 -4.50 -13.93
CA GLU A 88 -34.76 -4.55 -14.82
C GLU A 88 -34.84 -5.85 -15.59
N ALA A 89 -33.70 -6.41 -16.02
CA ALA A 89 -33.62 -7.72 -16.66
C ALA A 89 -33.75 -8.90 -15.68
N GLY A 90 -33.93 -8.63 -14.37
CA GLY A 90 -34.16 -9.66 -13.34
C GLY A 90 -32.89 -10.22 -12.69
N ILE A 91 -31.74 -9.60 -12.88
CA ILE A 91 -30.48 -9.98 -12.24
C ILE A 91 -30.37 -9.32 -10.85
N GLU A 92 -29.96 -10.10 -9.83
CA GLU A 92 -29.57 -9.54 -8.54
C GLU A 92 -28.16 -8.96 -8.65
N VAL A 93 -27.99 -7.69 -8.33
CA VAL A 93 -26.77 -6.95 -8.63
C VAL A 93 -26.44 -5.90 -7.57
N ALA A 94 -25.15 -5.71 -7.34
CA ALA A 94 -24.60 -4.59 -6.58
C ALA A 94 -23.80 -3.65 -7.50
N TYR A 95 -23.60 -2.42 -7.05
CA TYR A 95 -22.62 -1.50 -7.64
C TYR A 95 -21.70 -0.94 -6.57
N LEU A 96 -20.46 -0.61 -6.95
CA LEU A 96 -19.47 -0.05 -6.03
C LEU A 96 -19.74 1.43 -5.78
N ALA A 97 -20.02 1.78 -4.53
CA ALA A 97 -20.17 3.16 -4.08
C ALA A 97 -18.88 3.95 -4.32
N GLY A 98 -18.98 5.07 -5.04
CA GLY A 98 -17.82 5.91 -5.39
C GLY A 98 -16.87 5.29 -6.41
N GLY A 99 -17.14 4.08 -6.90
CA GLY A 99 -16.37 3.39 -7.94
C GLY A 99 -14.91 3.13 -7.57
N MET A 100 -14.06 3.03 -8.58
CA MET A 100 -12.61 2.79 -8.40
C MET A 100 -11.93 3.90 -7.57
N LYS A 101 -12.49 5.12 -7.57
CA LYS A 101 -11.98 6.19 -6.70
C LYS A 101 -12.07 5.78 -5.23
N SER A 102 -13.24 5.34 -4.76
CA SER A 102 -13.40 4.91 -3.36
C SER A 102 -12.58 3.65 -3.04
N TRP A 103 -12.40 2.75 -4.02
CA TRP A 103 -11.54 1.60 -3.89
C TRP A 103 -10.07 1.99 -3.66
N SER A 104 -9.58 2.98 -4.41
CA SER A 104 -8.20 3.47 -4.27
C SER A 104 -7.91 4.15 -2.93
N GLU A 105 -8.94 4.64 -2.25
CA GLU A 105 -8.81 5.43 -1.02
C GLU A 105 -9.03 4.59 0.24
N TYR A 106 -9.60 3.38 0.11
CA TYR A 106 -9.97 2.55 1.25
C TYR A 106 -8.76 1.87 1.89
N LEU A 107 -8.71 1.90 3.24
CA LEU A 107 -7.75 1.18 4.06
C LEU A 107 -8.47 0.22 4.99
N GLU A 108 -8.04 -1.05 5.01
CA GLU A 108 -8.50 -2.05 5.97
C GLU A 108 -7.45 -2.23 7.07
N PRO A 109 -7.78 -1.96 8.35
CA PRO A 109 -6.88 -2.24 9.47
C PRO A 109 -6.91 -3.73 9.82
N ILE A 110 -5.77 -4.40 9.70
CA ILE A 110 -5.60 -5.82 9.99
C ILE A 110 -4.59 -6.00 11.10
N LYS A 111 -4.93 -6.79 12.12
CA LYS A 111 -4.01 -7.12 13.22
C LYS A 111 -2.96 -8.09 12.71
N VAL A 112 -1.68 -7.69 12.77
CA VAL A 112 -0.53 -8.54 12.44
C VAL A 112 -0.20 -9.49 13.60
N GLY A 113 -0.27 -8.98 14.83
CA GLY A 113 0.00 -9.81 16.01
C GLY A 113 0.19 -9.02 17.30
N ASP A 114 0.48 -9.77 18.35
CA ASP A 114 0.77 -9.23 19.68
C ASP A 114 2.27 -8.93 19.84
N LEU A 115 2.56 -7.93 20.66
CA LEU A 115 3.91 -7.51 21.03
C LEU A 115 4.28 -8.05 22.42
N THR A 116 5.57 -8.22 22.71
CA THR A 116 6.08 -8.82 23.96
C THR A 116 5.74 -7.95 25.13
N GLY A 117 5.33 -6.92 25.27
CA GLY A 117 4.93 -6.09 26.42
C GLY A 117 3.43 -5.95 26.59
N GLY A 118 2.62 -6.68 25.80
CA GLY A 118 1.16 -6.60 25.84
C GLY A 118 0.59 -5.53 24.89
N GLY A 119 1.35 -5.13 23.88
CA GLY A 119 0.89 -4.28 22.78
C GLY A 119 0.39 -5.07 21.57
N GLU A 120 -0.02 -4.35 20.55
CA GLU A 120 -0.52 -4.90 19.28
C GLU A 120 0.14 -4.17 18.10
N LEU A 121 0.36 -4.91 17.01
CA LEU A 121 0.78 -4.34 15.72
C LEU A 121 -0.35 -4.52 14.71
N TYR A 122 -0.71 -3.43 14.04
CA TYR A 122 -1.69 -3.39 12.95
C TYR A 122 -1.03 -2.99 11.65
N GLN A 123 -1.48 -3.59 10.56
CA GLN A 123 -1.20 -3.21 9.19
C GLN A 123 -2.47 -2.59 8.58
N PHE A 124 -2.36 -1.40 8.01
CA PHE A 124 -3.44 -0.73 7.28
C PHE A 124 -3.22 -0.99 5.80
N VAL A 125 -4.05 -1.87 5.23
CA VAL A 125 -3.90 -2.36 3.86
C VAL A 125 -4.75 -1.51 2.91
N ARG A 126 -4.10 -0.76 2.03
CA ARG A 126 -4.73 -0.01 0.95
C ARG A 126 -4.80 -0.89 -0.30
N LEU A 127 -5.78 -1.81 -0.35
CA LEU A 127 -5.90 -2.84 -1.41
C LEU A 127 -5.89 -2.25 -2.82
N GLY A 128 -6.56 -1.11 -3.03
CA GLY A 128 -6.65 -0.48 -4.34
C GLY A 128 -5.37 0.18 -4.83
N LYS A 129 -4.34 0.34 -3.98
CA LYS A 129 -3.05 0.95 -4.36
C LYS A 129 -1.87 0.02 -4.06
N GLY A 130 -2.05 -0.93 -3.15
CA GLY A 130 -0.97 -1.79 -2.67
C GLY A 130 -0.09 -1.13 -1.60
N CYS A 131 -0.48 0.01 -1.01
CA CYS A 131 0.27 0.63 0.09
C CYS A 131 -0.05 -0.01 1.43
N LEU A 132 0.95 -0.12 2.29
CA LEU A 132 0.87 -0.68 3.63
C LEU A 132 1.41 0.32 4.64
N SER A 133 0.58 0.71 5.59
CA SER A 133 0.98 1.53 6.73
C SER A 133 0.88 0.70 8.01
N TYR A 134 1.58 1.10 9.06
CA TYR A 134 1.61 0.33 10.30
C TYR A 134 1.27 1.18 11.51
N MET A 135 0.66 0.55 12.51
CA MET A 135 0.42 1.16 13.80
C MET A 135 0.83 0.20 14.92
N VAL A 136 1.79 0.64 15.71
CA VAL A 136 2.25 -0.03 16.93
C VAL A 136 1.46 0.56 18.09
N LEU A 137 0.79 -0.28 18.86
CA LEU A 137 0.00 0.10 20.04
C LEU A 137 0.59 -0.52 21.28
N SER A 138 0.84 0.24 22.33
CA SER A 138 1.28 -0.28 23.62
C SER A 138 0.90 0.68 24.76
N GLU A 139 0.27 0.19 25.81
CA GLU A 139 -0.07 0.90 27.07
C GLU A 139 -0.69 2.29 26.86
N GLY A 140 -1.64 2.40 25.91
CA GLY A 140 -2.33 3.67 25.63
C GLY A 140 -1.59 4.65 24.72
N GLU A 141 -0.42 4.25 24.20
CA GLU A 141 0.36 5.01 23.22
C GLU A 141 0.41 4.31 21.87
N ALA A 142 0.58 5.10 20.81
CA ALA A 142 0.77 4.59 19.45
C ALA A 142 1.92 5.28 18.73
N ALA A 143 2.53 4.50 17.81
CA ALA A 143 3.36 5.00 16.73
C ALA A 143 2.80 4.56 15.39
N ILE A 144 2.86 5.42 14.38
CA ILE A 144 2.43 5.14 13.02
C ILE A 144 3.65 5.17 12.10
N ILE A 145 3.72 4.24 11.15
CA ILE A 145 4.80 4.16 10.16
C ILE A 145 4.18 4.16 8.77
N ASP A 146 4.73 5.00 7.88
CA ASP A 146 4.36 5.17 6.47
C ASP A 146 2.86 5.48 6.29
N ALA A 147 2.34 6.44 7.07
CA ALA A 147 0.95 6.84 6.98
C ALA A 147 0.62 7.46 5.62
N VAL A 148 -0.40 6.95 4.94
CA VAL A 148 -0.96 7.60 3.75
C VAL A 148 -1.83 8.82 4.12
N ARG A 149 -2.14 9.69 3.15
CA ARG A 149 -2.87 10.97 3.36
C ARG A 149 -4.28 10.86 3.98
N PHE A 150 -4.88 9.68 4.05
CA PHE A 150 -6.20 9.45 4.67
C PHE A 150 -6.11 9.38 6.20
N THR A 151 -5.65 10.45 6.79
CA THR A 151 -5.22 10.53 8.19
C THR A 151 -6.33 10.25 9.20
N ASP A 152 -7.58 10.56 8.86
CA ASP A 152 -8.75 10.30 9.71
C ASP A 152 -8.90 8.80 10.03
N VAL A 153 -8.48 7.90 9.13
CA VAL A 153 -8.53 6.46 9.37
C VAL A 153 -7.66 6.07 10.56
N PHE A 154 -6.44 6.59 10.64
CA PHE A 154 -5.51 6.31 11.73
C PHE A 154 -5.93 6.98 13.02
N ILE A 155 -6.34 8.25 12.95
CA ILE A 155 -6.76 9.04 14.13
C ILE A 155 -8.00 8.40 14.76
N ASN A 156 -9.05 8.14 13.96
CA ASN A 156 -10.27 7.50 14.44
C ASN A 156 -10.01 6.09 15.00
N PHE A 157 -9.11 5.32 14.37
CA PHE A 157 -8.74 3.99 14.88
C PHE A 157 -8.10 4.08 16.26
N ALA A 158 -7.16 5.01 16.46
CA ALA A 158 -6.53 5.24 17.76
C ALA A 158 -7.53 5.73 18.80
N GLU A 159 -8.42 6.66 18.44
CA GLU A 159 -9.47 7.18 19.33
C GLU A 159 -10.44 6.09 19.79
N HIS A 160 -10.91 5.22 18.88
CA HIS A 160 -11.77 4.09 19.23
C HIS A 160 -11.14 3.09 20.20
N LYS A 161 -9.80 3.00 20.19
CA LYS A 161 -9.02 2.18 21.13
C LYS A 161 -8.61 2.95 22.41
N ASN A 162 -8.96 4.24 22.54
CA ASN A 162 -8.52 5.15 23.61
C ASN A 162 -6.99 5.24 23.70
N ILE A 163 -6.31 5.37 22.56
CA ILE A 163 -4.86 5.40 22.43
C ILE A 163 -4.42 6.76 21.89
N GLN A 164 -3.33 7.29 22.44
CA GLN A 164 -2.73 8.55 22.02
C GLN A 164 -1.59 8.30 21.02
N ILE A 165 -1.67 8.88 19.83
CA ILE A 165 -0.59 8.86 18.86
C ILE A 165 0.54 9.78 19.38
N LYS A 166 1.73 9.21 19.59
CA LYS A 166 2.91 9.88 20.11
C LYS A 166 3.98 10.10 19.06
N HIS A 167 4.09 9.19 18.10
CA HIS A 167 5.15 9.18 17.10
C HIS A 167 4.60 8.84 15.73
N VAL A 168 5.14 9.48 14.71
CA VAL A 168 4.86 9.18 13.30
C VAL A 168 6.18 9.13 12.56
N PHE A 169 6.38 8.10 11.75
CA PHE A 169 7.60 7.84 11.01
C PHE A 169 7.30 7.64 9.54
N ASP A 170 8.16 8.14 8.68
CA ASP A 170 8.24 7.66 7.30
C ASP A 170 9.59 6.95 7.09
N THR A 171 9.56 5.77 6.48
CA THR A 171 10.76 4.97 6.16
C THR A 171 11.66 5.67 5.16
N HIS A 172 11.09 6.49 4.30
CA HIS A 172 11.76 7.28 3.27
C HIS A 172 10.85 8.43 2.81
N LEU A 173 11.34 9.31 1.95
CA LEU A 173 10.51 10.33 1.31
C LEU A 173 9.72 9.69 0.14
N HIS A 174 8.46 9.34 0.41
CA HIS A 174 7.58 8.68 -0.56
C HIS A 174 7.41 9.46 -1.86
N ALA A 175 7.33 8.73 -2.98
CA ALA A 175 7.14 9.29 -4.31
C ALA A 175 5.90 8.74 -5.04
N ASP A 176 5.25 7.74 -4.49
CA ASP A 176 4.09 7.04 -5.04
C ASP A 176 2.77 7.44 -4.38
N HIS A 177 2.85 7.96 -3.15
CA HIS A 177 1.70 8.46 -2.40
C HIS A 177 2.06 9.67 -1.54
N ILE A 178 1.04 10.46 -1.20
CA ILE A 178 1.18 11.59 -0.29
C ILE A 178 1.18 11.06 1.15
N SER A 179 2.26 11.36 1.89
CA SER A 179 2.36 11.00 3.31
C SER A 179 1.36 11.79 4.16
N GLY A 180 0.68 11.09 5.06
CA GLY A 180 -0.15 11.66 6.12
C GLY A 180 0.64 12.03 7.37
N GLY A 181 1.92 11.66 7.44
CA GLY A 181 2.73 11.74 8.65
C GLY A 181 2.78 13.13 9.26
N ARG A 182 3.08 14.13 8.45
CA ARG A 182 3.08 15.53 8.89
C ARG A 182 1.72 15.97 9.42
N HIS A 183 0.64 15.67 8.71
CA HIS A 183 -0.71 16.09 9.10
C HIS A 183 -1.17 15.43 10.41
N ILE A 184 -0.90 14.13 10.58
CA ILE A 184 -1.17 13.42 11.84
C ILE A 184 -0.42 14.08 12.99
N ALA A 185 0.87 14.39 12.81
CA ALA A 185 1.68 15.04 13.84
C ALA A 185 1.13 16.43 14.20
N GLU A 186 0.73 17.22 13.23
CA GLU A 186 0.10 18.55 13.44
C GLU A 186 -1.23 18.42 14.21
N MET A 187 -2.06 17.41 13.92
CA MET A 187 -3.37 17.20 14.55
C MET A 187 -3.28 16.62 15.96
N THR A 188 -2.31 15.77 16.22
CA THR A 188 -2.22 15.00 17.49
C THR A 188 -1.16 15.51 18.45
N GLY A 189 -0.24 16.37 17.98
CA GLY A 189 0.95 16.77 18.72
C GLY A 189 2.04 15.69 18.77
N ALA A 190 1.96 14.66 17.95
CA ALA A 190 2.95 13.61 17.84
C ALA A 190 4.27 14.15 17.25
N THR A 191 5.38 13.48 17.60
CA THR A 191 6.67 13.76 16.96
C THR A 191 6.73 13.10 15.59
N TYR A 192 7.04 13.88 14.55
CA TYR A 192 7.21 13.38 13.19
C TYR A 192 8.69 13.17 12.85
N TYR A 193 9.02 11.99 12.37
CA TYR A 193 10.39 11.56 12.06
C TYR A 193 10.56 11.29 10.56
N LEU A 194 11.66 11.82 10.00
CA LEU A 194 12.07 11.57 8.61
C LEU A 194 13.56 11.23 8.54
N PRO A 195 13.95 10.38 7.57
CA PRO A 195 15.36 10.15 7.24
C PRO A 195 16.03 11.45 6.76
N PRO A 196 17.09 11.93 7.43
CA PRO A 196 17.66 13.25 7.11
C PRO A 196 18.25 13.34 5.71
N LYS A 197 18.74 12.23 5.13
CA LYS A 197 19.29 12.21 3.76
C LYS A 197 18.21 12.38 2.68
N ASP A 198 16.98 11.95 2.94
CA ASP A 198 15.85 12.18 2.05
C ASP A 198 15.20 13.55 2.28
N ALA A 199 15.40 14.12 3.46
CA ALA A 199 14.72 15.31 3.93
C ALA A 199 15.53 16.60 3.76
N GLU A 200 16.63 16.62 2.99
CA GLU A 200 17.47 17.80 2.79
C GLU A 200 16.71 19.01 2.21
N GLU A 201 15.69 18.74 1.39
CA GLU A 201 14.89 19.79 0.76
C GLU A 201 13.52 20.02 1.42
N VAL A 202 13.23 19.36 2.55
CA VAL A 202 11.98 19.51 3.30
C VAL A 202 11.91 20.89 3.94
N VAL A 203 10.75 21.57 3.80
CA VAL A 203 10.59 22.97 4.25
C VAL A 203 9.79 23.11 5.55
N PHE A 204 9.51 22.03 6.26
CA PHE A 204 8.84 22.01 7.55
C PHE A 204 9.70 21.34 8.62
N HIS A 205 9.30 21.47 9.89
CA HIS A 205 10.03 20.87 11.01
C HIS A 205 9.76 19.37 11.12
N TYR A 206 10.80 18.58 11.28
CA TYR A 206 10.76 17.14 11.55
C TYR A 206 11.89 16.75 12.52
N THR A 207 11.80 15.58 13.13
CA THR A 207 12.87 15.00 13.94
C THR A 207 13.69 14.05 13.07
N PRO A 208 15.02 14.24 12.94
CA PRO A 208 15.84 13.34 12.13
C PRO A 208 15.83 11.91 12.65
N LEU A 209 15.58 10.95 11.76
CA LEU A 209 15.84 9.54 11.99
C LEU A 209 17.33 9.27 11.80
N VAL A 210 18.04 9.04 12.88
CA VAL A 210 19.46 8.70 12.82
C VAL A 210 19.68 7.26 13.26
N ASP A 211 20.70 6.64 12.71
CA ASP A 211 21.10 5.26 13.04
C ASP A 211 21.31 5.11 14.55
N GLY A 212 20.80 4.04 15.14
CA GLY A 212 20.83 3.79 16.59
C GLY A 212 19.71 4.46 17.40
N THR A 213 18.80 5.22 16.78
CA THR A 213 17.66 5.80 17.49
C THR A 213 16.68 4.69 17.91
N THR A 214 16.35 4.64 19.19
CA THR A 214 15.29 3.78 19.74
C THR A 214 14.18 4.66 20.29
N VAL A 215 12.93 4.36 19.90
CA VAL A 215 11.74 5.05 20.42
C VAL A 215 10.90 4.08 21.22
N GLN A 216 10.59 4.45 22.46
CA GLN A 216 9.74 3.67 23.36
C GLN A 216 8.27 4.01 23.13
N ILE A 217 7.42 3.00 23.00
CA ILE A 217 5.97 3.11 22.87
C ILE A 217 5.34 2.28 23.98
N GLY A 218 4.91 2.93 25.06
CA GLY A 218 4.46 2.22 26.26
C GLY A 218 5.52 1.20 26.72
N ALA A 219 5.17 -0.09 26.78
CA ALA A 219 6.10 -1.18 27.10
C ALA A 219 6.85 -1.72 25.87
N SER A 220 6.49 -1.35 24.66
CA SER A 220 7.10 -1.82 23.41
C SER A 220 8.16 -0.84 22.90
N LYS A 221 9.08 -1.33 22.06
CA LYS A 221 10.13 -0.52 21.43
C LYS A 221 10.04 -0.58 19.92
N ILE A 222 10.30 0.56 19.31
CA ILE A 222 10.65 0.66 17.90
C ILE A 222 12.13 0.99 17.83
N ASP A 223 12.95 0.04 17.42
CA ASP A 223 14.37 0.24 17.22
C ASP A 223 14.60 0.75 15.80
N VAL A 224 14.82 2.06 15.69
CA VAL A 224 15.04 2.75 14.40
C VAL A 224 16.50 2.64 13.96
N GLY A 225 17.37 2.20 14.72
CA GLY A 225 18.77 2.14 14.36
C GLY A 225 19.27 0.80 13.92
N ALA A 226 18.41 -0.16 13.93
CA ALA A 226 18.84 -1.46 13.48
C ALA A 226 19.36 -1.40 12.04
N ILE A 227 18.82 -0.48 11.17
CA ILE A 227 19.21 -0.54 9.75
C ILE A 227 18.95 0.77 9.00
N TYR A 228 19.98 1.56 8.83
CA TYR A 228 20.08 2.43 7.67
C TYR A 228 20.15 1.53 6.41
N SER A 229 19.16 1.61 5.55
CA SER A 229 18.93 0.67 4.44
C SER A 229 18.79 1.40 3.10
N PRO A 230 19.86 2.07 2.60
CA PRO A 230 19.80 2.80 1.35
C PRO A 230 19.62 1.86 0.17
N GLY A 231 19.04 2.39 -0.92
CA GLY A 231 18.90 1.66 -2.16
C GLY A 231 17.67 2.04 -2.99
N HIS A 232 16.49 2.07 -2.41
CA HIS A 232 15.30 2.64 -3.03
C HIS A 232 15.37 4.18 -3.01
N THR A 233 15.70 4.73 -1.85
CA THR A 233 16.18 6.10 -1.70
C THR A 233 17.49 6.10 -0.90
N ILE A 234 18.23 7.22 -0.97
CA ILE A 234 19.48 7.34 -0.20
C ILE A 234 19.23 7.41 1.32
N GLY A 235 18.04 7.85 1.74
CA GLY A 235 17.65 7.96 3.13
C GLY A 235 16.87 6.76 3.67
N SER A 236 16.51 5.79 2.84
CA SER A 236 15.70 4.64 3.26
C SER A 236 16.18 4.04 4.57
N THR A 237 15.24 3.84 5.49
CA THR A 237 15.47 3.35 6.85
C THR A 237 14.45 2.27 7.16
N SER A 238 14.92 1.11 7.63
CA SER A 238 14.07 0.03 8.10
C SER A 238 13.94 0.05 9.62
N PHE A 239 12.85 -0.49 10.14
CA PHE A 239 12.59 -0.52 11.57
C PHE A 239 12.49 -1.95 12.08
N VAL A 240 13.07 -2.23 13.24
CA VAL A 240 12.78 -3.45 13.98
C VAL A 240 11.83 -3.10 15.11
N VAL A 241 10.65 -3.71 15.10
CA VAL A 241 9.64 -3.53 16.15
C VAL A 241 9.63 -4.76 17.03
N ASP A 242 9.82 -4.52 18.35
CA ASP A 242 9.74 -5.54 19.39
C ASP A 242 10.68 -6.75 19.17
N SER A 243 11.82 -6.55 18.50
CA SER A 243 12.78 -7.60 18.09
C SER A 243 12.14 -8.76 17.32
N LYS A 244 10.97 -8.56 16.74
CA LYS A 244 10.15 -9.58 16.07
C LYS A 244 9.78 -9.21 14.65
N TYR A 245 9.47 -7.96 14.38
CA TYR A 245 8.98 -7.48 13.09
C TYR A 245 10.02 -6.58 12.43
N LEU A 246 10.26 -6.78 11.15
CA LEU A 246 11.15 -5.96 10.32
C LEU A 246 10.30 -5.22 9.28
N LEU A 247 10.13 -3.91 9.49
CA LEU A 247 9.48 -3.02 8.53
C LEU A 247 10.54 -2.55 7.53
N THR A 248 10.43 -2.98 6.29
CA THR A 248 11.47 -2.81 5.27
C THR A 248 11.28 -1.58 4.38
N GLY A 249 10.16 -0.85 4.55
CA GLY A 249 9.80 0.19 3.59
C GLY A 249 9.75 -0.37 2.17
N ASP A 250 10.37 0.34 1.24
CA ASP A 250 10.44 -0.04 -0.17
C ASP A 250 11.78 -0.70 -0.56
N ILE A 251 12.46 -1.36 0.38
CA ILE A 251 13.70 -2.08 0.09
C ILE A 251 13.45 -3.54 -0.26
N LEU A 252 12.62 -4.22 0.52
CA LEU A 252 12.31 -5.64 0.35
C LEU A 252 10.80 -5.86 0.47
N PHE A 253 10.19 -6.44 -0.57
CA PHE A 253 8.81 -6.88 -0.61
C PHE A 253 8.74 -8.41 -0.50
N ILE A 254 7.54 -8.98 -0.53
CA ILE A 254 7.38 -10.43 -0.39
C ILE A 254 7.93 -11.16 -1.64
N ASP A 255 7.49 -10.77 -2.84
CA ASP A 255 7.88 -11.45 -4.08
C ASP A 255 8.89 -10.65 -4.92
N SER A 256 9.29 -9.46 -4.47
CA SER A 256 10.13 -8.55 -5.24
C SER A 256 11.04 -7.70 -4.34
N ILE A 257 11.79 -6.80 -4.94
CA ILE A 257 12.66 -5.83 -4.26
C ILE A 257 12.38 -4.40 -4.76
N GLY A 258 12.80 -3.41 -4.02
CA GLY A 258 12.63 -2.01 -4.37
C GLY A 258 13.41 -1.60 -5.63
N ARG A 259 12.89 -0.63 -6.35
CA ARG A 259 13.55 -0.03 -7.51
C ARG A 259 14.44 1.15 -7.09
N PRO A 260 15.64 1.32 -7.64
CA PRO A 260 16.57 2.39 -7.24
C PRO A 260 16.44 3.70 -8.04
N ASP A 261 15.52 3.80 -9.02
CA ASP A 261 15.56 4.86 -10.04
C ASP A 261 14.61 6.04 -9.80
N LEU A 262 13.81 6.05 -8.73
CA LEU A 262 12.78 7.08 -8.52
C LEU A 262 13.31 8.50 -8.27
N ALA A 263 14.60 8.66 -7.96
CA ALA A 263 15.23 9.97 -7.89
C ALA A 263 16.13 10.30 -9.10
N GLY A 264 16.09 9.46 -10.16
CA GLY A 264 16.93 9.62 -11.34
C GLY A 264 18.40 9.25 -11.13
N LEU A 265 18.75 8.54 -10.04
CA LEU A 265 20.10 8.16 -9.65
C LEU A 265 20.27 6.62 -9.62
N ALA A 266 19.58 5.91 -10.49
CA ALA A 266 19.57 4.44 -10.51
C ALA A 266 20.97 3.82 -10.44
N ASP A 267 21.91 4.31 -11.27
CA ASP A 267 23.27 3.77 -11.31
C ASP A 267 24.05 3.93 -10.00
N ASP A 268 23.79 5.01 -9.27
CA ASP A 268 24.48 5.29 -8.01
C ASP A 268 23.92 4.44 -6.85
N TRP A 269 22.63 4.11 -6.87
CA TRP A 269 21.95 3.45 -5.75
C TRP A 269 21.83 1.92 -5.88
N VAL A 270 22.10 1.34 -7.04
CA VAL A 270 22.12 -0.12 -7.25
C VAL A 270 23.06 -0.82 -6.28
N GLY A 271 24.27 -0.28 -6.10
CA GLY A 271 25.25 -0.81 -5.16
C GLY A 271 24.76 -0.76 -3.71
N ASP A 272 24.14 0.36 -3.32
CA ASP A 272 23.57 0.53 -1.98
C ASP A 272 22.42 -0.45 -1.72
N LEU A 273 21.51 -0.64 -2.70
CA LEU A 273 20.42 -1.61 -2.62
C LEU A 273 20.94 -3.03 -2.44
N ARG A 274 21.94 -3.41 -3.25
CA ARG A 274 22.57 -4.73 -3.16
C ARG A 274 23.26 -4.93 -1.81
N ASP A 275 23.99 -3.95 -1.31
CA ASP A 275 24.63 -4.01 0.00
C ASP A 275 23.62 -4.12 1.14
N THR A 276 22.50 -3.43 1.06
CA THR A 276 21.41 -3.55 2.03
C THR A 276 20.82 -4.97 2.02
N LEU A 277 20.45 -5.50 0.85
CA LEU A 277 19.80 -6.80 0.71
C LEU A 277 20.73 -7.98 1.01
N TYR A 278 22.00 -7.94 0.51
CA TYR A 278 22.90 -9.09 0.52
C TYR A 278 23.94 -9.08 1.66
N LYS A 279 24.09 -7.93 2.36
CA LYS A 279 25.00 -7.84 3.50
C LYS A 279 24.23 -7.49 4.78
N ARG A 280 23.59 -6.31 4.85
CA ARG A 280 22.96 -5.83 6.08
C ARG A 280 21.79 -6.72 6.52
N TYR A 281 20.88 -7.09 5.63
CA TYR A 281 19.75 -7.96 6.00
C TYR A 281 20.19 -9.39 6.30
N ARG A 282 21.31 -9.86 5.73
CA ARG A 282 21.90 -11.17 6.04
C ARG A 282 22.50 -11.27 7.45
N GLU A 283 22.75 -10.14 8.11
CA GLU A 283 23.22 -10.09 9.50
C GLU A 283 22.06 -10.13 10.51
N LEU A 284 20.82 -10.00 10.04
CA LEU A 284 19.63 -10.05 10.87
C LEU A 284 19.19 -11.49 11.14
N SER A 285 18.32 -11.64 12.15
CA SER A 285 17.73 -12.95 12.46
C SER A 285 16.77 -13.39 11.36
N ASP A 286 16.93 -14.60 10.86
CA ASP A 286 16.01 -15.25 9.90
C ASP A 286 14.56 -15.38 10.45
N GLU A 287 14.38 -15.27 11.77
CA GLU A 287 13.07 -15.36 12.43
C GLU A 287 12.27 -14.05 12.39
N LEU A 288 12.85 -12.94 11.96
CA LEU A 288 12.12 -11.68 11.80
C LEU A 288 11.00 -11.82 10.76
N ILE A 289 9.86 -11.26 11.08
CA ILE A 289 8.72 -11.18 10.17
C ILE A 289 8.85 -9.88 9.38
N VAL A 290 9.09 -9.99 8.09
CA VAL A 290 9.16 -8.86 7.16
C VAL A 290 7.77 -8.31 6.91
N LEU A 291 7.66 -7.01 6.99
CA LEU A 291 6.48 -6.19 6.78
C LEU A 291 6.85 -5.04 5.83
N PRO A 292 6.57 -5.15 4.52
CA PRO A 292 6.96 -4.15 3.52
C PRO A 292 6.00 -2.95 3.50
N ALA A 293 6.40 -1.84 2.86
CA ALA A 293 5.47 -0.71 2.66
C ALA A 293 4.52 -0.90 1.48
N HIS A 294 4.76 -1.91 0.62
CA HIS A 294 3.91 -2.21 -0.52
C HIS A 294 3.79 -3.70 -0.82
N PHE A 295 2.73 -4.04 -1.55
CA PHE A 295 2.57 -5.30 -2.28
C PHE A 295 2.11 -5.02 -3.70
N MET A 296 2.34 -5.93 -4.64
CA MET A 296 2.08 -5.74 -6.07
C MET A 296 0.92 -6.59 -6.57
N ILE A 297 0.73 -7.77 -6.01
CA ILE A 297 -0.27 -8.74 -6.43
C ILE A 297 -0.99 -9.34 -5.23
N ILE A 298 -2.20 -9.80 -5.49
CA ILE A 298 -3.06 -10.38 -4.45
C ILE A 298 -2.45 -11.64 -3.81
N ASP A 299 -1.57 -12.36 -4.52
CA ASP A 299 -0.88 -13.56 -4.02
C ASP A 299 0.10 -13.28 -2.87
N GLU A 300 0.48 -12.02 -2.66
CA GLU A 300 1.31 -11.61 -1.53
C GLU A 300 0.50 -11.48 -0.22
N LEU A 301 -0.84 -11.44 -0.30
CA LEU A 301 -1.70 -11.45 0.89
C LEU A 301 -1.82 -12.86 1.49
N ASN A 302 -1.64 -12.95 2.78
CA ASN A 302 -1.93 -14.17 3.54
C ASN A 302 -3.44 -14.36 3.70
N GLU A 303 -3.86 -15.54 4.14
CA GLU A 303 -5.28 -15.88 4.38
C GLU A 303 -5.97 -14.97 5.43
N ASP A 304 -5.19 -14.35 6.32
CA ASP A 304 -5.67 -13.37 7.29
C ASP A 304 -5.69 -11.93 6.75
N GLY A 305 -5.31 -11.74 5.49
CA GLY A 305 -5.25 -10.45 4.81
C GLY A 305 -3.97 -9.66 5.07
N THR A 306 -3.05 -10.16 5.89
CA THR A 306 -1.76 -9.51 6.11
C THR A 306 -0.81 -9.73 4.94
N VAL A 307 0.11 -8.79 4.72
CA VAL A 307 1.27 -8.95 3.84
C VAL A 307 2.49 -9.10 4.75
N ALA A 308 2.92 -10.33 4.95
CA ALA A 308 3.97 -10.67 5.90
C ALA A 308 4.65 -11.98 5.52
N ARG A 309 5.97 -12.09 5.73
CA ARG A 309 6.73 -13.32 5.52
C ARG A 309 7.96 -13.34 6.43
N ARG A 310 8.39 -14.54 6.86
CA ARG A 310 9.62 -14.69 7.62
C ARG A 310 10.83 -14.35 6.73
N LEU A 311 11.79 -13.59 7.25
CA LEU A 311 12.98 -13.15 6.49
C LEU A 311 13.78 -14.35 5.93
N GLY A 312 13.95 -15.41 6.74
CA GLY A 312 14.63 -16.63 6.30
C GLY A 312 13.94 -17.31 5.10
N ASP A 313 12.61 -17.25 5.01
CA ASP A 313 11.86 -17.80 3.87
C ASP A 313 12.07 -16.93 2.62
N LEU A 314 12.12 -15.60 2.77
CA LEU A 314 12.40 -14.69 1.67
C LEU A 314 13.80 -14.89 1.09
N PHE A 315 14.79 -15.19 1.92
CA PHE A 315 16.13 -15.53 1.45
C PHE A 315 16.18 -16.78 0.53
N VAL A 316 15.16 -17.62 0.60
CA VAL A 316 15.04 -18.80 -0.26
C VAL A 316 14.14 -18.54 -1.46
N GLN A 317 13.03 -17.83 -1.27
CA GLN A 317 11.94 -17.74 -2.23
C GLN A 317 12.00 -16.49 -3.12
N ASN A 318 12.44 -15.34 -2.57
CA ASN A 318 12.44 -14.08 -3.28
C ASN A 318 13.59 -14.05 -4.31
N HIS A 319 13.24 -13.91 -5.59
CA HIS A 319 14.20 -13.90 -6.69
C HIS A 319 15.26 -12.79 -6.54
N GLY A 320 14.85 -11.58 -6.16
CA GLY A 320 15.74 -10.42 -5.99
C GLY A 320 16.81 -10.60 -4.91
N LEU A 321 16.63 -11.55 -3.97
CA LEU A 321 17.60 -11.93 -2.93
C LEU A 321 18.54 -13.06 -3.36
N ASN A 322 18.38 -13.60 -4.57
CA ASN A 322 19.10 -14.79 -5.04
C ASN A 322 19.92 -14.56 -6.33
N ILE A 323 20.06 -13.32 -6.79
CA ILE A 323 20.86 -12.96 -7.95
C ILE A 323 22.33 -12.81 -7.51
N GLN A 324 23.17 -13.80 -7.82
CA GLN A 324 24.55 -13.85 -7.34
C GLN A 324 25.48 -12.90 -8.11
N ASP A 325 25.29 -12.80 -9.42
CA ASP A 325 26.10 -11.93 -10.29
C ASP A 325 25.68 -10.46 -10.14
N GLU A 326 26.68 -9.57 -9.97
CA GLU A 326 26.41 -8.13 -9.75
C GLU A 326 25.94 -7.41 -11.02
N GLU A 327 26.42 -7.83 -12.19
CA GLU A 327 25.99 -7.24 -13.46
C GLU A 327 24.58 -7.69 -13.81
N GLU A 328 24.23 -8.94 -13.49
CA GLU A 328 22.86 -9.44 -13.60
C GLU A 328 21.93 -8.72 -12.65
N PHE A 329 22.31 -8.55 -11.37
CA PHE A 329 21.54 -7.78 -10.41
C PHE A 329 21.29 -6.34 -10.91
N ARG A 330 22.35 -5.65 -11.36
CA ARG A 330 22.24 -4.32 -11.94
C ARG A 330 21.23 -4.30 -13.08
N ARG A 331 21.35 -5.20 -14.04
CA ARG A 331 20.44 -5.30 -15.18
C ARG A 331 19.00 -5.49 -14.75
N VAL A 332 18.73 -6.39 -13.80
CA VAL A 332 17.38 -6.65 -13.28
C VAL A 332 16.76 -5.39 -12.65
N VAL A 333 17.53 -4.60 -11.90
CA VAL A 333 17.01 -3.42 -11.19
C VAL A 333 17.10 -2.12 -11.99
N THR A 334 17.67 -2.12 -13.22
CA THR A 334 17.76 -0.92 -14.08
C THR A 334 17.09 -1.09 -15.44
N ASP A 335 17.07 -2.32 -15.98
CA ASP A 335 16.48 -2.60 -17.27
C ASP A 335 15.02 -3.06 -17.09
N GLU A 336 14.16 -2.80 -18.04
CA GLU A 336 12.76 -3.27 -18.05
C GLU A 336 11.94 -2.87 -16.81
N LEU A 337 12.30 -1.74 -16.18
CA LEU A 337 11.52 -1.23 -15.05
C LEU A 337 10.11 -0.83 -15.48
N PRO A 338 9.09 -1.08 -14.64
CA PRO A 338 7.75 -0.58 -14.91
C PRO A 338 7.78 0.95 -15.00
N PRO A 339 6.80 1.57 -15.69
CA PRO A 339 6.69 3.03 -15.68
C PRO A 339 6.78 3.58 -14.26
N GLN A 340 7.34 4.78 -14.11
CA GLN A 340 7.38 5.42 -12.78
C GLN A 340 5.94 5.64 -12.26
N PRO A 341 5.75 5.72 -10.93
CA PRO A 341 4.46 6.08 -10.35
C PRO A 341 3.89 7.35 -10.96
N ASN A 342 2.57 7.44 -11.07
CA ASN A 342 1.93 8.64 -11.57
C ASN A 342 2.30 9.85 -10.69
N ALA A 343 2.57 11.00 -11.31
CA ALA A 343 2.88 12.27 -10.63
C ALA A 343 3.98 12.16 -9.54
N TYR A 344 4.96 11.25 -9.68
CA TYR A 344 5.94 10.97 -8.62
C TYR A 344 6.77 12.21 -8.23
N GLN A 345 7.09 13.10 -9.17
CA GLN A 345 7.82 14.33 -8.88
C GLN A 345 6.97 15.32 -8.08
N GLU A 346 5.70 15.47 -8.46
CA GLU A 346 4.73 16.31 -7.78
C GLU A 346 4.45 15.77 -6.37
N ILE A 347 4.27 14.46 -6.21
CA ILE A 347 4.08 13.81 -4.89
C ILE A 347 5.28 14.10 -4.00
N ARG A 348 6.51 13.97 -4.50
CA ARG A 348 7.70 14.35 -3.73
C ARG A 348 7.69 15.82 -3.31
N GLN A 349 7.27 16.75 -4.18
CA GLN A 349 7.15 18.17 -3.83
C GLN A 349 6.11 18.40 -2.73
N VAL A 350 4.99 17.64 -2.75
CA VAL A 350 3.99 17.68 -1.67
C VAL A 350 4.60 17.17 -0.37
N ASN A 351 5.28 16.02 -0.41
CA ASN A 351 5.89 15.39 0.76
C ASN A 351 7.08 16.21 1.33
N MET A 352 7.74 17.01 0.51
CA MET A 352 8.72 18.03 0.97
C MET A 352 8.05 19.29 1.57
N GLY A 353 6.72 19.43 1.42
CA GLY A 353 5.98 20.61 1.87
C GLY A 353 6.09 21.83 0.93
N LYS A 354 6.62 21.66 -0.29
CA LYS A 354 6.86 22.74 -1.25
C LYS A 354 5.62 23.15 -2.01
N ILE A 355 4.67 22.25 -2.23
CA ILE A 355 3.38 22.50 -2.87
C ILE A 355 2.24 21.90 -2.05
N THR A 356 1.03 22.46 -2.23
CA THR A 356 -0.19 21.98 -1.56
C THR A 356 -1.31 21.94 -2.61
N PRO A 357 -1.45 20.83 -3.36
CA PRO A 357 -2.51 20.67 -4.34
C PRO A 357 -3.88 20.52 -3.69
N ALA A 358 -4.95 20.80 -4.44
CA ALA A 358 -6.32 20.57 -4.00
C ALA A 358 -6.61 19.07 -3.82
N LEU A 359 -7.64 18.70 -3.05
CA LEU A 359 -7.93 17.29 -2.72
C LEU A 359 -8.23 16.41 -3.93
N ASP A 360 -8.87 16.95 -4.95
CA ASP A 360 -9.14 16.26 -6.21
C ASP A 360 -7.85 16.05 -7.03
N GLU A 361 -6.95 17.02 -7.04
CA GLU A 361 -5.62 16.88 -7.64
C GLU A 361 -4.79 15.82 -6.92
N GLN A 362 -4.81 15.79 -5.57
CA GLN A 362 -4.16 14.75 -4.79
C GLN A 362 -4.69 13.35 -5.13
N THR A 363 -6.00 13.22 -5.34
CA THR A 363 -6.61 11.95 -5.74
C THR A 363 -6.10 11.50 -7.12
N GLU A 364 -6.08 12.41 -8.10
CA GLU A 364 -5.59 12.10 -9.45
C GLU A 364 -4.09 11.76 -9.48
N MET A 365 -3.28 12.37 -8.59
CA MET A 365 -1.85 12.03 -8.46
C MET A 365 -1.61 10.60 -8.01
N GLU A 366 -2.47 10.06 -7.13
CA GLU A 366 -2.30 8.75 -6.50
C GLU A 366 -3.10 7.63 -7.16
N ILE A 367 -4.00 7.91 -8.10
CA ILE A 367 -4.85 6.88 -8.70
C ILE A 367 -4.02 5.88 -9.52
N GLY A 368 -4.41 4.59 -9.45
CA GLY A 368 -3.74 3.52 -10.16
C GLY A 368 -2.90 2.59 -9.27
N PRO A 369 -2.29 1.56 -9.87
CA PRO A 369 -1.56 0.54 -9.13
C PRO A 369 -0.23 1.04 -8.56
N ASN A 370 0.34 0.27 -7.64
CA ASN A 370 1.72 0.47 -7.18
C ASN A 370 2.74 0.12 -8.29
N ARG A 371 3.84 0.88 -8.34
CA ARG A 371 4.94 0.71 -9.30
C ARG A 371 6.32 0.85 -8.65
N CYS A 372 6.42 0.64 -7.32
CA CYS A 372 7.66 0.81 -6.55
C CYS A 372 8.58 -0.42 -6.56
N ALA A 373 8.15 -1.54 -7.14
CA ALA A 373 8.89 -2.79 -7.13
C ALA A 373 9.50 -3.16 -8.49
N VAL A 374 10.59 -3.92 -8.45
CA VAL A 374 11.22 -4.63 -9.57
C VAL A 374 10.77 -6.09 -9.52
N ARG A 375 10.34 -6.64 -10.65
CA ARG A 375 9.94 -8.05 -10.79
C ARG A 375 10.92 -8.84 -11.60
#